data_99e63623cd1f9869d72c4a2ad9ed550b
#
_entry.id   99e63623cd1f9869d72c4a2ad9ed550b
#
_cell.length_a   1.000
_cell.length_b   1.000
_cell.length_c   1.000
_cell.angle_alpha   90.00
_cell.angle_beta   90.00
_cell.angle_gamma   90.00
#
_symmetry.space_group_name_H-M   'P 1'
#
loop_
_entity.id
_entity.type
_entity.pdbx_description
1 polymer ?
#
loop_
_entity_poly.entity_id
_entity_poly.type
_entity_poly.pdbx_seq_one_letter_code
_entity_poly.pdbx_strand_id
1 'polypeptide(L)'
;MISVVLSSIAIIGHVIAFVIYNKQMLKGESRPNAATWSIWVLGVGLNCATYIVMSGDIIKALILLAGSLGCTWTFFFSLFKGKLTRLNPWDIVAMIIGFFASFVWWHYRNATMANMILQIPIVISFLPTYRGIIRNPRNEKALPWFLWSGAYLLTIFTVILRWQDKPLDLVNPINYLFLHAGIGLFAQRKKLPS
;
A
#
# COMPACT_ATOMS: atom_id res chain seq x y z
N MET A 1 -18.81 -9.08 -15.89
CA MET A 1 -17.75 -10.03 -16.33
C MET A 1 -16.40 -9.34 -16.46
N ILE A 2 -16.25 -8.27 -17.26
CA ILE A 2 -14.96 -7.56 -17.47
C ILE A 2 -14.33 -7.05 -16.17
N SER A 3 -15.11 -6.43 -15.29
CA SER A 3 -14.59 -5.91 -13.98
C SER A 3 -14.01 -7.01 -13.09
N VAL A 4 -14.57 -8.20 -13.10
CA VAL A 4 -14.04 -9.35 -12.34
C VAL A 4 -12.71 -9.81 -12.94
N VAL A 5 -12.61 -9.87 -14.28
CA VAL A 5 -11.35 -10.22 -14.97
C VAL A 5 -10.27 -9.20 -14.65
N LEU A 6 -10.55 -7.90 -14.73
CA LEU A 6 -9.59 -6.85 -14.39
C LEU A 6 -9.13 -6.94 -12.93
N SER A 7 -10.06 -7.15 -11.99
CA SER A 7 -9.74 -7.33 -10.58
C SER A 7 -8.86 -8.57 -10.36
N SER A 8 -9.15 -9.69 -11.05
CA SER A 8 -8.33 -10.91 -10.97
C SER A 8 -6.91 -10.67 -11.47
N ILE A 9 -6.74 -10.00 -12.62
CA ILE A 9 -5.43 -9.64 -13.16
C ILE A 9 -4.69 -8.71 -12.20
N ALA A 10 -5.38 -7.73 -11.62
CA ALA A 10 -4.81 -6.82 -10.63
C ALA A 10 -4.28 -7.59 -9.41
N ILE A 11 -5.05 -8.53 -8.86
CA ILE A 11 -4.64 -9.36 -7.72
C ILE A 11 -3.42 -10.20 -8.07
N ILE A 12 -3.42 -10.88 -9.23
CA ILE A 12 -2.30 -11.71 -9.67
C ILE A 12 -1.03 -10.86 -9.80
N GLY A 13 -1.11 -9.70 -10.46
CA GLY A 13 0.01 -8.76 -10.58
C GLY A 13 0.50 -8.26 -9.22
N HIS A 14 -0.43 -8.00 -8.31
CA HIS A 14 -0.13 -7.54 -6.96
C HIS A 14 0.62 -8.61 -6.14
N VAL A 15 0.17 -9.87 -6.20
CA VAL A 15 0.82 -11.01 -5.54
C VAL A 15 2.21 -11.27 -6.15
N ILE A 16 2.34 -11.24 -7.48
CA ILE A 16 3.63 -11.38 -8.16
C ILE A 16 4.60 -10.30 -7.68
N ALA A 17 4.14 -9.06 -7.52
CA ALA A 17 4.97 -7.96 -7.00
C ALA A 17 5.50 -8.27 -5.58
N PHE A 18 4.68 -8.80 -4.67
CA PHE A 18 5.13 -9.23 -3.34
C PHE A 18 6.17 -10.36 -3.42
N VAL A 19 5.96 -11.35 -4.28
CA VAL A 19 6.92 -12.45 -4.48
C VAL A 19 8.26 -11.91 -4.97
N ILE A 20 8.26 -11.03 -5.96
CA ILE A 20 9.48 -10.42 -6.51
C ILE A 20 10.16 -9.56 -5.44
N TYR A 21 9.40 -8.73 -4.71
CA TYR A 21 9.92 -7.88 -3.65
C TYR A 21 10.61 -8.68 -2.56
N ASN A 22 9.97 -9.75 -2.07
CA ASN A 22 10.54 -10.61 -1.04
C ASN A 22 11.81 -11.35 -1.55
N LYS A 23 11.86 -11.77 -2.83
CA LYS A 23 13.08 -12.33 -3.45
C LYS A 23 14.21 -11.29 -3.51
N GLN A 24 13.90 -10.05 -3.88
CA GLN A 24 14.88 -8.94 -3.92
C GLN A 24 15.40 -8.60 -2.52
N MET A 25 14.54 -8.63 -1.50
CA MET A 25 14.92 -8.44 -0.11
C MET A 25 15.91 -9.52 0.35
N LEU A 26 15.67 -10.80 0.02
CA LEU A 26 16.59 -11.89 0.34
C LEU A 26 17.97 -11.70 -0.28
N LYS A 27 18.03 -11.14 -1.50
CA LYS A 27 19.26 -10.83 -2.21
C LYS A 27 19.93 -9.53 -1.73
N GLY A 28 19.29 -8.79 -0.81
CA GLY A 28 19.77 -7.48 -0.38
C GLY A 28 19.60 -6.36 -1.42
N GLU A 29 18.82 -6.62 -2.48
CA GLU A 29 18.54 -5.68 -3.57
C GLU A 29 17.40 -4.70 -3.23
N SER A 30 16.55 -5.01 -2.26
CA SER A 30 15.56 -4.14 -1.64
C SER A 30 15.73 -4.16 -0.13
N ARG A 31 15.56 -3.00 0.52
CA ARG A 31 15.80 -2.83 1.96
C ARG A 31 14.53 -2.34 2.65
N PRO A 32 13.61 -3.25 3.01
CA PRO A 32 12.38 -2.86 3.67
C PRO A 32 12.65 -2.20 5.01
N ASN A 33 11.97 -1.09 5.26
CA ASN A 33 11.92 -0.50 6.59
C ASN A 33 10.87 -1.26 7.41
N ALA A 34 11.31 -1.97 8.46
CA ALA A 34 10.42 -2.78 9.28
C ALA A 34 9.31 -1.95 9.95
N ALA A 35 9.60 -0.69 10.35
CA ALA A 35 8.60 0.22 10.89
C ALA A 35 7.51 0.53 9.86
N THR A 36 7.89 0.86 8.62
CA THR A 36 6.95 1.08 7.51
C THR A 36 6.04 -0.12 7.30
N TRP A 37 6.61 -1.33 7.24
CA TRP A 37 5.84 -2.55 7.02
C TRP A 37 4.92 -2.90 8.18
N SER A 38 5.31 -2.63 9.45
CA SER A 38 4.40 -2.81 10.60
C SER A 38 3.18 -1.89 10.52
N ILE A 39 3.39 -0.63 10.12
CA ILE A 39 2.30 0.32 9.93
C ILE A 39 1.38 -0.13 8.78
N TRP A 40 1.97 -0.67 7.69
CA TRP A 40 1.16 -1.17 6.57
C TRP A 40 0.33 -2.39 6.94
N VAL A 41 0.80 -3.30 7.80
CA VAL A 41 -0.02 -4.42 8.29
C VAL A 41 -1.30 -3.92 8.96
N LEU A 42 -1.18 -2.97 9.88
CA LEU A 42 -2.32 -2.42 10.60
C LEU A 42 -3.15 -1.48 9.71
N GLY A 43 -2.48 -0.54 9.04
CA GLY A 43 -3.12 0.50 8.23
C GLY A 43 -3.83 -0.06 7.00
N VAL A 44 -3.19 -0.96 6.24
CA VAL A 44 -3.81 -1.57 5.04
C VAL A 44 -4.92 -2.54 5.44
N GLY A 45 -4.77 -3.29 6.54
CA GLY A 45 -5.82 -4.15 7.07
C GLY A 45 -7.08 -3.37 7.45
N LEU A 46 -6.92 -2.29 8.21
CA LEU A 46 -8.02 -1.41 8.60
C LEU A 46 -8.63 -0.68 7.38
N ASN A 47 -7.78 -0.23 6.46
CA ASN A 47 -8.22 0.37 5.20
C ASN A 47 -9.04 -0.62 4.35
N CYS A 48 -8.63 -1.87 4.27
CA CYS A 48 -9.39 -2.93 3.59
C CYS A 48 -10.78 -3.10 4.23
N ALA A 49 -10.85 -3.26 5.55
CA ALA A 49 -12.11 -3.43 6.27
C ALA A 49 -13.06 -2.24 6.09
N THR A 50 -12.56 -1.01 6.26
CA THR A 50 -13.37 0.20 6.09
C THR A 50 -13.78 0.43 4.63
N TYR A 51 -12.92 0.09 3.66
CA TYR A 51 -13.23 0.22 2.24
C TYR A 51 -14.33 -0.76 1.80
N ILE A 52 -14.31 -2.01 2.28
CA ILE A 52 -15.37 -2.99 2.00
C ILE A 52 -16.73 -2.45 2.44
N VAL A 53 -16.81 -1.89 3.65
CA VAL A 53 -18.05 -1.34 4.19
C VAL A 53 -18.46 -0.06 3.44
N MET A 54 -17.52 0.82 3.13
CA MET A 54 -17.75 2.08 2.41
C MET A 54 -18.25 1.83 0.99
N SER A 55 -17.55 1.01 0.22
CA SER A 55 -17.89 0.75 -1.17
C SER A 55 -19.12 -0.14 -1.32
N GLY A 56 -19.34 -1.07 -0.37
CA GLY A 56 -20.39 -2.08 -0.46
C GLY A 56 -20.17 -3.10 -1.59
N ASP A 57 -18.95 -3.15 -2.16
CA ASP A 57 -18.61 -4.01 -3.30
C ASP A 57 -17.26 -4.69 -3.09
N ILE A 58 -17.31 -5.97 -2.80
CA ILE A 58 -16.11 -6.78 -2.50
C ILE A 58 -15.15 -6.85 -3.70
N ILE A 59 -15.64 -6.79 -4.95
CA ILE A 59 -14.79 -6.87 -6.14
C ILE A 59 -13.86 -5.64 -6.23
N LYS A 60 -14.34 -4.45 -5.83
CA LYS A 60 -13.53 -3.25 -5.73
C LYS A 60 -12.46 -3.35 -4.64
N ALA A 61 -12.73 -4.12 -3.57
CA ALA A 61 -11.88 -4.25 -2.40
C ALA A 61 -10.85 -5.39 -2.47
N LEU A 62 -10.97 -6.32 -3.43
CA LEU A 62 -10.13 -7.53 -3.50
C LEU A 62 -8.63 -7.24 -3.52
N ILE A 63 -8.20 -6.15 -4.18
CA ILE A 63 -6.79 -5.76 -4.19
C ILE A 63 -6.28 -5.37 -2.80
N LEU A 64 -7.12 -4.70 -1.99
CA LEU A 64 -6.76 -4.32 -0.62
C LEU A 64 -6.65 -5.53 0.29
N LEU A 65 -7.50 -6.54 0.07
CA LEU A 65 -7.39 -7.82 0.77
C LEU A 65 -6.06 -8.51 0.43
N ALA A 66 -5.73 -8.62 -0.85
CA ALA A 66 -4.44 -9.17 -1.29
C ALA A 66 -3.26 -8.35 -0.76
N GLY A 67 -3.38 -7.02 -0.74
CA GLY A 67 -2.39 -6.10 -0.18
C GLY A 67 -2.19 -6.30 1.33
N SER A 68 -3.27 -6.44 2.09
CA SER A 68 -3.22 -6.69 3.54
C SER A 68 -2.49 -8.01 3.85
N LEU A 69 -2.82 -9.09 3.14
CA LEU A 69 -2.15 -10.38 3.28
C LEU A 69 -0.67 -10.31 2.88
N GLY A 70 -0.37 -9.64 1.76
CA GLY A 70 0.99 -9.46 1.27
C GLY A 70 1.86 -8.60 2.20
N CYS A 71 1.32 -7.52 2.76
CA CYS A 71 2.00 -6.71 3.77
C CYS A 71 2.27 -7.52 5.04
N THR A 72 1.29 -8.28 5.52
CA THR A 72 1.44 -9.15 6.68
C THR A 72 2.56 -10.17 6.46
N TRP A 73 2.53 -10.86 5.31
CA TRP A 73 3.59 -11.79 4.94
C TRP A 73 4.97 -11.13 4.92
N THR A 74 5.10 -10.00 4.21
CA THR A 74 6.39 -9.30 4.08
C THR A 74 6.90 -8.79 5.42
N PHE A 75 6.01 -8.31 6.28
CA PHE A 75 6.36 -7.88 7.64
C PHE A 75 6.97 -9.03 8.46
N PHE A 76 6.28 -10.16 8.58
CA PHE A 76 6.81 -11.31 9.33
C PHE A 76 8.10 -11.84 8.70
N PHE A 77 8.17 -11.88 7.37
CA PHE A 77 9.37 -12.29 6.68
C PHE A 77 10.55 -11.34 6.96
N SER A 78 10.32 -10.02 7.00
CA SER A 78 11.34 -9.02 7.34
C SER A 78 11.79 -9.09 8.80
N LEU A 79 10.89 -9.46 9.73
CA LEU A 79 11.24 -9.72 11.13
C LEU A 79 12.28 -10.83 11.27
N PHE A 80 12.11 -11.92 10.51
CA PHE A 80 13.03 -13.08 10.58
C PHE A 80 14.34 -12.87 9.81
N LYS A 81 14.35 -12.00 8.78
CA LYS A 81 15.49 -11.85 7.85
C LYS A 81 16.05 -10.43 7.78
N GLY A 82 15.30 -9.44 8.23
CA GLY A 82 15.66 -8.03 8.13
C GLY A 82 16.23 -7.45 9.41
N LYS A 83 16.74 -6.24 9.32
CA LYS A 83 17.12 -5.43 10.48
C LYS A 83 15.91 -4.58 10.88
N LEU A 84 15.40 -4.78 12.08
CA LEU A 84 14.42 -3.88 12.68
C LEU A 84 15.03 -2.48 12.82
N THR A 85 14.45 -1.51 12.16
CA THR A 85 14.79 -0.10 12.37
C THR A 85 13.98 0.46 13.54
N ARG A 86 14.55 1.44 14.26
CA ARG A 86 13.79 2.15 15.30
C ARG A 86 12.66 2.96 14.65
N LEU A 87 11.51 3.01 15.34
CA LEU A 87 10.39 3.86 14.95
C LEU A 87 10.86 5.33 14.93
N ASN A 88 10.48 6.03 13.88
CA ASN A 88 10.70 7.48 13.80
C ASN A 88 9.44 8.23 14.26
N PRO A 89 9.53 9.54 14.57
CA PRO A 89 8.36 10.31 15.02
C PRO A 89 7.16 10.27 14.05
N TRP A 90 7.39 10.19 12.75
CA TRP A 90 6.32 10.11 11.75
C TRP A 90 5.59 8.77 11.78
N ASP A 91 6.30 7.69 12.12
CA ASP A 91 5.68 6.37 12.33
C ASP A 91 4.70 6.43 13.51
N ILE A 92 5.09 7.12 14.59
CA ILE A 92 4.23 7.31 15.77
C ILE A 92 3.00 8.16 15.42
N VAL A 93 3.18 9.25 14.68
CA VAL A 93 2.07 10.10 14.19
C VAL A 93 1.11 9.27 13.34
N ALA A 94 1.63 8.49 12.38
CA ALA A 94 0.81 7.63 11.54
C ALA A 94 0.00 6.60 12.36
N MET A 95 0.62 6.00 13.38
CA MET A 95 -0.06 5.08 14.31
C MET A 95 -1.18 5.78 15.09
N ILE A 96 -0.94 6.97 15.66
CA ILE A 96 -1.95 7.75 16.39
C ILE A 96 -3.14 8.07 15.49
N ILE A 97 -2.90 8.52 14.24
CA ILE A 97 -3.97 8.80 13.29
C ILE A 97 -4.74 7.51 12.92
N GLY A 98 -4.03 6.38 12.78
CA GLY A 98 -4.66 5.08 12.54
C GLY A 98 -5.57 4.64 13.69
N PHE A 99 -5.14 4.82 14.94
CA PHE A 99 -5.97 4.57 16.12
C PHE A 99 -7.19 5.49 16.16
N PHE A 100 -7.01 6.77 15.85
CA PHE A 100 -8.13 7.72 15.77
C PHE A 100 -9.15 7.32 14.69
N ALA A 101 -8.70 6.90 13.52
CA ALA A 101 -9.58 6.39 12.46
C ALA A 101 -10.34 5.14 12.91
N SER A 102 -9.68 4.24 13.65
CA SER A 102 -10.32 3.04 14.22
C SER A 102 -11.41 3.43 15.22
N PHE A 103 -11.12 4.42 16.07
CA PHE A 103 -12.09 4.96 17.04
C PHE A 103 -13.31 5.58 16.34
N VAL A 104 -13.09 6.38 15.29
CA VAL A 104 -14.17 6.99 14.49
C VAL A 104 -15.05 5.89 13.89
N TRP A 105 -14.46 4.85 13.32
CA TRP A 105 -15.25 3.74 12.79
C TRP A 105 -16.03 2.99 13.86
N TRP A 106 -15.39 2.68 14.97
CA TRP A 106 -16.01 1.90 16.05
C TRP A 106 -17.13 2.69 16.74
N HIS A 107 -16.88 3.96 17.05
CA HIS A 107 -17.81 4.82 17.81
C HIS A 107 -18.98 5.31 16.94
N TYR A 108 -18.66 5.90 15.79
CA TYR A 108 -19.66 6.51 14.91
C TYR A 108 -20.20 5.56 13.84
N ARG A 109 -19.66 4.37 13.73
CA ARG A 109 -19.98 3.40 12.66
C ARG A 109 -19.87 3.99 11.24
N ASN A 110 -19.03 4.99 11.08
CA ASN A 110 -18.83 5.70 9.81
C ASN A 110 -17.56 5.21 9.11
N ALA A 111 -17.73 4.15 8.30
CA ALA A 111 -16.63 3.55 7.56
C ALA A 111 -16.04 4.50 6.50
N THR A 112 -16.85 5.33 5.87
CA THR A 112 -16.42 6.31 4.87
C THR A 112 -15.46 7.34 5.48
N MET A 113 -15.86 7.93 6.60
CA MET A 113 -15.01 8.90 7.30
C MET A 113 -13.71 8.25 7.80
N ALA A 114 -13.79 7.05 8.37
CA ALA A 114 -12.62 6.32 8.81
C ALA A 114 -11.66 6.00 7.66
N ASN A 115 -12.20 5.54 6.51
CA ASN A 115 -11.40 5.26 5.32
C ASN A 115 -10.69 6.50 4.78
N MET A 116 -11.38 7.65 4.75
CA MET A 116 -10.77 8.91 4.30
C MET A 116 -9.67 9.39 5.25
N ILE A 117 -9.88 9.29 6.58
CA ILE A 117 -8.85 9.62 7.58
C ILE A 117 -7.62 8.72 7.41
N LEU A 118 -7.81 7.43 7.11
CA LEU A 118 -6.71 6.48 6.90
C LEU A 118 -5.82 6.80 5.70
N GLN A 119 -6.28 7.60 4.73
CA GLN A 119 -5.41 8.01 3.62
C GLN A 119 -4.21 8.83 4.11
N ILE A 120 -4.35 9.59 5.20
CA ILE A 120 -3.26 10.41 5.77
C ILE A 120 -2.11 9.54 6.28
N PRO A 121 -2.30 8.58 7.23
CA PRO A 121 -1.22 7.72 7.68
C PRO A 121 -0.66 6.83 6.55
N ILE A 122 -1.47 6.46 5.56
CA ILE A 122 -0.99 5.73 4.38
C ILE A 122 0.05 6.58 3.63
N VAL A 123 -0.25 7.84 3.31
CA VAL A 123 0.72 8.72 2.63
C VAL A 123 1.98 8.91 3.48
N ILE A 124 1.82 9.17 4.77
CA ILE A 124 2.94 9.36 5.70
C ILE A 124 3.84 8.12 5.75
N SER A 125 3.26 6.92 5.72
CA SER A 125 3.99 5.65 5.79
C SER A 125 4.93 5.39 4.59
N PHE A 126 4.69 6.05 3.45
CA PHE A 126 5.58 5.98 2.28
C PHE A 126 6.81 6.89 2.42
N LEU A 127 6.77 7.93 3.27
CA LEU A 127 7.85 8.92 3.38
C LEU A 127 9.23 8.31 3.72
N PRO A 128 9.36 7.31 4.64
CA PRO A 128 10.65 6.69 4.91
C PRO A 128 11.25 6.02 3.67
N THR A 129 10.43 5.31 2.88
CA THR A 129 10.86 4.68 1.63
C THR A 129 11.29 5.72 0.60
N TYR A 130 10.51 6.80 0.42
CA TYR A 130 10.88 7.92 -0.45
C TYR A 130 12.19 8.57 -0.02
N ARG A 131 12.39 8.85 1.26
CA ARG A 131 13.65 9.40 1.79
C ARG A 131 14.83 8.47 1.53
N GLY A 132 14.63 7.17 1.75
CA GLY A 132 15.66 6.17 1.50
C GLY A 132 16.09 6.13 0.03
N ILE A 133 15.14 6.16 -0.89
CA ILE A 133 15.38 6.09 -2.34
C ILE A 133 15.95 7.40 -2.92
N ILE A 134 15.53 8.55 -2.38
CA ILE A 134 16.07 9.85 -2.77
C ILE A 134 17.56 9.93 -2.42
N ARG A 135 17.97 9.41 -1.25
CA ARG A 135 19.36 9.35 -0.83
C ARG A 135 20.17 8.31 -1.60
N ASN A 136 19.59 7.15 -1.86
CA ASN A 136 20.22 6.08 -2.60
C ASN A 136 19.20 5.28 -3.42
N PRO A 137 19.11 5.52 -4.74
CA PRO A 137 18.17 4.80 -5.61
C PRO A 137 18.34 3.27 -5.63
N ARG A 138 19.53 2.77 -5.18
CA ARG A 138 19.79 1.32 -5.11
C ARG A 138 19.15 0.64 -3.91
N ASN A 139 18.52 1.38 -2.99
CA ASN A 139 17.83 0.80 -1.84
C ASN A 139 16.57 0.00 -2.24
N GLU A 140 16.01 0.29 -3.41
CA GLU A 140 14.83 -0.38 -3.93
C GLU A 140 15.00 -0.70 -5.42
N LYS A 141 14.35 -1.74 -5.89
CA LYS A 141 14.21 -2.07 -7.31
C LYS A 141 12.84 -1.66 -7.82
N ALA A 142 12.80 -1.07 -9.00
CA ALA A 142 11.59 -0.45 -9.54
C ALA A 142 10.46 -1.43 -9.88
N LEU A 143 10.80 -2.67 -10.28
CA LEU A 143 9.82 -3.60 -10.87
C LEU A 143 8.62 -3.91 -9.96
N PRO A 144 8.76 -4.28 -8.67
CA PRO A 144 7.60 -4.52 -7.81
C PRO A 144 6.70 -3.29 -7.68
N TRP A 145 7.29 -2.09 -7.59
CA TRP A 145 6.57 -0.84 -7.43
C TRP A 145 5.71 -0.50 -8.66
N PHE A 146 6.22 -0.76 -9.87
CA PHE A 146 5.42 -0.60 -11.08
C PHE A 146 4.34 -1.67 -11.23
N LEU A 147 4.58 -2.90 -10.79
CA LEU A 147 3.56 -3.94 -10.78
C LEU A 147 2.42 -3.58 -9.82
N TRP A 148 2.74 -3.09 -8.60
CA TRP A 148 1.72 -2.58 -7.68
C TRP A 148 0.97 -1.39 -8.27
N SER A 149 1.68 -0.43 -8.86
CA SER A 149 1.06 0.72 -9.53
C SER A 149 0.11 0.28 -10.65
N GLY A 150 0.53 -0.64 -11.53
CA GLY A 150 -0.31 -1.19 -12.59
C GLY A 150 -1.55 -1.93 -12.07
N ALA A 151 -1.40 -2.66 -10.96
CA ALA A 151 -2.52 -3.33 -10.31
C ALA A 151 -3.56 -2.33 -9.78
N TYR A 152 -3.12 -1.20 -9.19
CA TYR A 152 -4.04 -0.13 -8.77
C TYR A 152 -4.67 0.61 -9.95
N LEU A 153 -3.96 0.76 -11.07
CA LEU A 153 -4.55 1.28 -12.32
C LEU A 153 -5.70 0.40 -12.81
N LEU A 154 -5.51 -0.92 -12.83
CA LEU A 154 -6.59 -1.87 -13.17
C LEU A 154 -7.75 -1.80 -12.17
N THR A 155 -7.46 -1.53 -10.90
CA THR A 155 -8.48 -1.33 -9.87
C THR A 155 -9.30 -0.07 -10.13
N ILE A 156 -8.68 1.03 -10.60
CA ILE A 156 -9.41 2.25 -10.99
C ILE A 156 -10.42 1.90 -12.10
N PHE A 157 -10.02 1.18 -13.13
CA PHE A 157 -10.94 0.72 -14.17
C PHE A 157 -12.03 -0.20 -13.61
N THR A 158 -11.70 -1.09 -12.66
CA THR A 158 -12.69 -1.92 -11.97
C THR A 158 -13.73 -1.07 -11.25
N VAL A 159 -13.31 -0.03 -10.52
CA VAL A 159 -14.21 0.89 -9.80
C VAL A 159 -15.11 1.64 -10.79
N ILE A 160 -14.55 2.15 -11.90
CA ILE A 160 -15.31 2.86 -12.94
C ILE A 160 -16.36 1.95 -13.58
N LEU A 161 -16.01 0.72 -13.94
CA LEU A 161 -16.95 -0.26 -14.52
C LEU A 161 -18.04 -0.73 -13.55
N ARG A 162 -17.82 -0.54 -12.25
CA ARG A 162 -18.75 -0.88 -11.16
C ARG A 162 -19.23 0.38 -10.43
N TRP A 163 -19.40 1.46 -11.18
CA TRP A 163 -19.78 2.76 -10.62
C TRP A 163 -21.14 2.70 -9.94
N GLN A 164 -21.25 3.30 -8.77
CA GLN A 164 -22.44 3.36 -7.94
C GLN A 164 -22.66 4.75 -7.34
N ASP A 165 -22.28 5.81 -8.09
CA ASP A 165 -22.32 7.20 -7.64
C ASP A 165 -21.53 7.45 -6.34
N LYS A 166 -20.44 6.69 -6.15
CA LYS A 166 -19.56 6.76 -4.98
C LYS A 166 -18.16 7.23 -5.40
N PRO A 167 -17.92 8.53 -5.62
CA PRO A 167 -16.61 9.02 -6.08
C PRO A 167 -15.49 8.76 -5.10
N LEU A 168 -15.77 8.60 -3.80
CA LEU A 168 -14.78 8.30 -2.78
C LEU A 168 -14.16 6.90 -2.94
N ASP A 169 -14.81 6.00 -3.68
CA ASP A 169 -14.23 4.69 -4.00
C ASP A 169 -12.94 4.80 -4.84
N LEU A 170 -12.75 5.91 -5.58
CA LEU A 170 -11.56 6.17 -6.37
C LEU A 170 -10.37 6.71 -5.57
N VAL A 171 -10.61 7.31 -4.40
CA VAL A 171 -9.54 7.96 -3.62
C VAL A 171 -8.43 6.97 -3.29
N ASN A 172 -8.80 5.81 -2.82
CA ASN A 172 -7.86 4.79 -2.39
C ASN A 172 -6.97 4.28 -3.55
N PRO A 173 -7.50 3.73 -4.66
CA PRO A 173 -6.66 3.21 -5.73
C PRO A 173 -5.87 4.30 -6.45
N ILE A 174 -6.36 5.53 -6.56
CA ILE A 174 -5.61 6.66 -7.12
C ILE A 174 -4.42 6.99 -6.21
N ASN A 175 -4.63 7.07 -4.89
CA ASN A 175 -3.57 7.36 -3.94
C ASN A 175 -2.45 6.32 -4.03
N TYR A 176 -2.78 5.04 -3.99
CA TYR A 176 -1.78 3.97 -4.09
C TYR A 176 -1.10 3.92 -5.47
N LEU A 177 -1.83 4.18 -6.56
CA LEU A 177 -1.25 4.28 -7.90
C LEU A 177 -0.06 5.25 -7.91
N PHE A 178 -0.28 6.47 -7.44
CA PHE A 178 0.76 7.51 -7.46
C PHE A 178 1.89 7.25 -6.45
N LEU A 179 1.56 6.76 -5.25
CA LEU A 179 2.55 6.44 -4.24
C LEU A 179 3.53 5.36 -4.72
N HIS A 180 3.03 4.29 -5.35
CA HIS A 180 3.87 3.22 -5.88
C HIS A 180 4.61 3.65 -7.16
N ALA A 181 3.92 4.33 -8.10
CA ALA A 181 4.56 4.82 -9.32
C ALA A 181 5.73 5.75 -9.01
N GLY A 182 5.57 6.66 -8.04
CA GLY A 182 6.62 7.56 -7.61
C GLY A 182 7.86 6.82 -7.11
N ILE A 183 7.71 5.81 -6.24
CA ILE A 183 8.84 5.00 -5.78
C ILE A 183 9.50 4.28 -6.97
N GLY A 184 8.71 3.67 -7.86
CA GLY A 184 9.23 3.01 -9.05
C GLY A 184 10.09 3.93 -9.92
N LEU A 185 9.62 5.16 -10.17
CA LEU A 185 10.34 6.18 -10.95
C LEU A 185 11.63 6.61 -10.25
N PHE A 186 11.58 6.87 -8.94
CA PHE A 186 12.77 7.26 -8.19
C PHE A 186 13.80 6.14 -8.10
N ALA A 187 13.39 4.87 -8.07
CA ALA A 187 14.27 3.71 -8.07
C ALA A 187 15.03 3.51 -9.38
N GLN A 188 14.53 4.04 -10.49
CA GLN A 188 15.21 3.97 -11.80
C GLN A 188 16.29 5.02 -12.00
N ARG A 189 16.36 6.06 -11.13
CA ARG A 189 17.35 7.12 -11.29
C ARG A 189 18.76 6.57 -11.16
N LYS A 190 19.67 7.05 -12.02
CA LYS A 190 21.10 6.83 -11.84
C LYS A 190 21.57 7.55 -10.58
N LYS A 191 22.49 6.95 -9.82
CA LYS A 191 23.15 7.66 -8.72
C LYS A 191 23.86 8.86 -9.31
N LEU A 192 23.58 10.07 -8.80
CA LEU A 192 24.37 11.24 -9.16
C LEU A 192 25.81 10.97 -8.75
N PRO A 193 26.81 11.28 -9.59
CA PRO A 193 28.21 11.22 -9.19
C PRO A 193 28.37 12.09 -7.93
N SER A 194 28.99 11.52 -6.91
CA SER A 194 29.36 12.21 -5.66
C SER A 194 30.53 13.16 -5.91
#